data_45a894067f9acaac384f178cfbbd0530
#
_entry.id   45a894067f9acaac384f178cfbbd0530
#
_cell.length_a   1.000
_cell.length_b   1.000
_cell.length_c   1.000
_cell.angle_alpha   90.00
_cell.angle_beta   90.00
_cell.angle_gamma   90.00
#
_symmetry.space_group_name_H-M   'P 1'
#
loop_
_entity.id
_entity.type
_entity.pdbx_description
1 polymer ?
#
loop_
_entity_poly.entity_id
_entity_poly.type
_entity_poly.pdbx_seq_one_letter_code
_entity_poly.pdbx_strand_id
1 'polypeptide(L)'
;MNKTKTFIAIALFSVGITCFATGSGDVMPEMSTMMASKKVKPVTVERNCSTFTSIENKTPCNVFYKQGETIKVSIVAPQDQTDKINTYVENGVLVIEMEDNTFIKDTKNVKINVESPSLESVSIAGSGNITVQSPLNTSGKDLSVSVKGSGIIKTKKVECNEITASISGSGNVEIGELQASSAQVEVNGSGNVEYNGMKISKKLEATINGSGNVAINGKVDVVNVEVRGSGNLTGKVDCDNVTATIKGSGDVKLSGDIKAHYTTVTGSGRVTIK
;
A
#
# COMPACT_ATOMS: atom_id res chain seq x y z
N MET A 1 9.07 46.00 -9.36
CA MET A 1 7.60 46.01 -9.64
C MET A 1 6.91 45.43 -8.43
N ASN A 2 6.36 46.33 -7.58
CA ASN A 2 5.72 45.94 -6.31
C ASN A 2 4.35 45.30 -6.56
N LYS A 3 4.13 44.11 -6.06
CA LYS A 3 2.78 43.53 -5.97
C LYS A 3 2.27 43.68 -4.54
N THR A 4 1.37 44.63 -4.37
CA THR A 4 0.64 44.95 -3.15
C THR A 4 -0.31 43.79 -2.83
N LYS A 5 -0.16 43.14 -1.66
CA LYS A 5 -1.13 42.17 -1.15
C LYS A 5 -2.19 42.91 -0.36
N THR A 6 -3.42 42.86 -0.85
CA THR A 6 -4.60 43.42 -0.16
C THR A 6 -5.06 42.39 0.87
N PHE A 7 -4.97 42.76 2.15
CA PHE A 7 -5.59 41.99 3.24
C PHE A 7 -7.06 42.43 3.37
N ILE A 8 -8.00 41.48 3.22
CA ILE A 8 -9.40 41.68 3.57
C ILE A 8 -9.59 41.20 4.99
N ALA A 9 -9.84 42.14 5.89
CA ALA A 9 -10.22 41.87 7.26
C ALA A 9 -11.72 41.53 7.31
N ILE A 10 -12.06 40.31 7.76
CA ILE A 10 -13.45 39.94 8.03
C ILE A 10 -13.76 40.28 9.49
N ALA A 11 -14.66 41.26 9.66
CA ALA A 11 -15.16 41.66 10.96
C ALA A 11 -16.12 40.63 11.54
N LEU A 12 -15.80 40.17 12.75
CA LEU A 12 -16.68 39.33 13.57
C LEU A 12 -17.80 40.24 14.16
N PHE A 13 -19.01 40.02 13.71
CA PHE A 13 -20.21 40.55 14.39
C PHE A 13 -20.62 39.58 15.50
N SER A 14 -20.40 40.00 16.73
CA SER A 14 -20.99 39.39 17.92
C SER A 14 -22.41 39.90 18.07
N VAL A 15 -23.42 39.07 17.83
CA VAL A 15 -24.81 39.34 18.20
C VAL A 15 -25.02 38.82 19.58
N GLY A 16 -25.12 39.72 20.55
CA GLY A 16 -25.55 39.44 21.89
C GLY A 16 -27.09 39.23 21.92
N ILE A 17 -27.51 38.05 22.31
CA ILE A 17 -28.92 37.74 22.58
C ILE A 17 -29.14 37.87 24.10
N THR A 18 -29.83 38.94 24.49
CA THR A 18 -30.40 39.07 25.83
C THR A 18 -31.72 38.29 25.90
N CYS A 19 -31.76 37.22 26.69
CA CYS A 19 -32.98 36.51 27.01
C CYS A 19 -33.79 37.28 28.05
N PHE A 20 -34.99 37.76 27.68
CA PHE A 20 -36.07 38.08 28.62
C PHE A 20 -36.97 36.85 28.75
N ALA A 21 -37.03 36.33 29.96
CA ALA A 21 -37.99 35.27 30.29
C ALA A 21 -39.34 35.91 30.70
N THR A 22 -40.40 35.65 29.91
CA THR A 22 -41.79 35.73 30.38
C THR A 22 -42.50 34.47 29.94
N GLY A 23 -43.11 33.79 30.92
CA GLY A 23 -43.70 32.48 30.78
C GLY A 23 -44.98 32.45 29.94
N SER A 24 -45.12 31.39 29.23
CA SER A 24 -46.32 30.60 28.93
C SER A 24 -45.91 29.40 28.09
N GLY A 25 -46.36 28.23 28.44
CA GLY A 25 -45.91 26.96 27.87
C GLY A 25 -46.30 26.80 26.41
N ASP A 26 -45.29 26.77 25.59
CA ASP A 26 -45.35 26.15 24.27
C ASP A 26 -44.08 25.28 24.09
N VAL A 27 -44.34 24.02 23.85
CA VAL A 27 -43.31 23.01 23.62
C VAL A 27 -42.53 23.41 22.38
N MET A 28 -41.27 23.79 22.57
CA MET A 28 -40.34 23.99 21.43
C MET A 28 -40.20 22.64 20.69
N PRO A 29 -40.41 22.59 19.37
CA PRO A 29 -40.07 21.42 18.62
C PRO A 29 -38.55 21.23 18.65
N GLU A 30 -38.15 20.02 18.97
CA GLU A 30 -36.74 19.60 19.03
C GLU A 30 -35.97 20.04 17.76
N MET A 31 -35.01 20.94 17.94
CA MET A 31 -34.05 21.35 16.91
C MET A 31 -32.99 20.25 16.64
N SER A 32 -33.35 18.99 16.80
CA SER A 32 -32.46 17.84 16.59
C SER A 32 -32.47 17.28 15.16
N THR A 33 -33.19 17.88 14.21
CA THR A 33 -33.41 17.27 12.89
C THR A 33 -32.85 18.07 11.71
N MET A 34 -31.69 18.72 11.85
CA MET A 34 -31.10 19.42 10.68
C MET A 34 -29.59 19.31 10.56
N MET A 35 -29.02 18.12 10.83
CA MET A 35 -27.71 17.76 10.31
C MET A 35 -27.77 16.39 9.61
N ALA A 36 -28.72 16.23 8.71
CA ALA A 36 -28.57 15.22 7.68
C ALA A 36 -27.43 15.71 6.76
N SER A 37 -26.24 15.19 6.96
CA SER A 37 -25.09 15.36 6.08
C SER A 37 -25.57 15.03 4.66
N LYS A 38 -25.72 16.05 3.83
CA LYS A 38 -26.12 15.91 2.43
C LYS A 38 -25.06 15.03 1.76
N LYS A 39 -25.39 13.76 1.51
CA LYS A 39 -24.49 12.78 0.90
C LYS A 39 -24.15 13.29 -0.48
N VAL A 40 -22.99 13.93 -0.63
CA VAL A 40 -22.52 14.47 -1.92
C VAL A 40 -22.31 13.29 -2.86
N LYS A 41 -22.96 13.31 -4.03
CA LYS A 41 -22.80 12.25 -5.02
C LYS A 41 -21.36 12.30 -5.57
N PRO A 42 -20.69 11.14 -5.67
CA PRO A 42 -19.38 11.08 -6.27
C PRO A 42 -19.48 11.40 -7.78
N VAL A 43 -18.49 12.08 -8.29
CA VAL A 43 -18.25 12.32 -9.72
C VAL A 43 -17.05 11.50 -10.16
N THR A 44 -16.98 11.21 -11.46
CA THR A 44 -15.81 10.58 -12.07
C THR A 44 -15.09 11.63 -12.90
N VAL A 45 -13.83 11.86 -12.59
CA VAL A 45 -12.96 12.78 -13.34
C VAL A 45 -11.85 11.96 -14.00
N GLU A 46 -11.82 11.97 -15.32
CA GLU A 46 -10.73 11.35 -16.08
C GLU A 46 -9.50 12.25 -16.08
N ARG A 47 -8.32 11.63 -16.07
CA ARG A 47 -7.02 12.30 -16.10
C ARG A 47 -6.26 11.88 -17.35
N ASN A 48 -5.85 12.83 -18.15
CA ASN A 48 -5.00 12.58 -19.31
C ASN A 48 -3.56 12.36 -18.84
N CYS A 49 -3.05 11.17 -19.06
CA CYS A 49 -1.69 10.79 -18.67
C CYS A 49 -0.94 10.25 -19.90
N SER A 50 0.35 10.55 -19.99
CA SER A 50 1.26 9.89 -20.93
C SER A 50 1.49 8.42 -20.54
N THR A 51 2.26 7.70 -21.34
CA THR A 51 2.61 6.29 -21.05
C THR A 51 3.45 6.18 -19.78
N PHE A 52 3.12 5.18 -18.96
CA PHE A 52 3.86 4.83 -17.74
C PHE A 52 3.93 3.31 -17.57
N THR A 53 4.94 2.83 -16.86
CA THR A 53 5.09 1.44 -16.42
C THR A 53 5.22 1.32 -14.90
N SER A 54 5.13 2.44 -14.20
CA SER A 54 5.29 2.51 -12.75
C SER A 54 4.22 3.38 -12.12
N ILE A 55 3.83 3.05 -10.89
CA ILE A 55 2.85 3.82 -10.11
C ILE A 55 3.44 4.16 -8.74
N GLU A 56 3.36 5.43 -8.35
CA GLU A 56 3.67 5.88 -7.00
C GLU A 56 2.45 6.56 -6.36
N ASN A 57 1.92 5.97 -5.30
CA ASN A 57 0.84 6.56 -4.51
C ASN A 57 1.38 7.24 -3.26
N LYS A 58 1.35 8.57 -3.24
CA LYS A 58 1.72 9.42 -2.09
C LYS A 58 0.50 9.90 -1.30
N THR A 59 -0.70 9.47 -1.69
CA THR A 59 -1.96 9.87 -1.03
C THR A 59 -2.38 8.88 0.04
N PRO A 60 -3.26 9.24 0.97
CA PRO A 60 -3.92 8.29 1.86
C PRO A 60 -5.07 7.52 1.20
N CYS A 61 -5.30 7.67 -0.10
CA CYS A 61 -6.43 7.11 -0.82
C CYS A 61 -6.12 5.72 -1.39
N ASN A 62 -7.19 5.01 -1.79
CA ASN A 62 -7.08 3.71 -2.41
C ASN A 62 -6.94 3.83 -3.93
N VAL A 63 -5.91 3.19 -4.46
CA VAL A 63 -5.67 3.03 -5.90
C VAL A 63 -6.05 1.61 -6.31
N PHE A 64 -6.82 1.49 -7.38
CA PHE A 64 -7.24 0.24 -7.99
C PHE A 64 -6.60 0.13 -9.36
N TYR A 65 -5.65 -0.78 -9.51
CA TYR A 65 -4.97 -1.02 -10.77
C TYR A 65 -5.56 -2.24 -11.49
N LYS A 66 -5.69 -2.14 -12.79
CA LYS A 66 -6.03 -3.23 -13.68
C LYS A 66 -5.09 -3.20 -14.88
N GLN A 67 -4.48 -4.34 -15.22
CA GLN A 67 -3.77 -4.47 -16.47
C GLN A 67 -4.77 -4.54 -17.62
N GLY A 68 -4.59 -3.72 -18.65
CA GLY A 68 -5.47 -3.62 -19.80
C GLY A 68 -4.74 -3.05 -21.02
N GLU A 69 -5.39 -2.93 -22.14
CA GLU A 69 -4.74 -2.53 -23.41
C GLU A 69 -4.46 -1.02 -23.52
N THR A 70 -5.16 -0.21 -22.74
CA THR A 70 -5.12 1.25 -22.85
C THR A 70 -4.71 1.90 -21.54
N ILE A 71 -4.19 3.13 -21.62
CA ILE A 71 -3.93 3.94 -20.45
C ILE A 71 -5.20 4.69 -20.07
N LYS A 72 -5.67 4.46 -18.84
CA LYS A 72 -6.80 5.17 -18.25
C LYS A 72 -6.52 5.47 -16.80
N VAL A 73 -6.69 6.72 -16.42
CA VAL A 73 -6.61 7.16 -15.03
C VAL A 73 -7.87 7.94 -14.72
N SER A 74 -8.60 7.55 -13.68
CA SER A 74 -9.81 8.26 -13.24
C SER A 74 -9.90 8.32 -11.72
N ILE A 75 -10.46 9.43 -11.24
CA ILE A 75 -10.72 9.65 -9.80
C ILE A 75 -12.23 9.70 -9.61
N VAL A 76 -12.73 8.83 -8.75
CA VAL A 76 -14.13 8.79 -8.32
C VAL A 76 -14.21 9.28 -6.90
N ALA A 77 -14.75 10.49 -6.71
CA ALA A 77 -14.82 11.15 -5.40
C ALA A 77 -15.92 12.24 -5.42
N PRO A 78 -16.30 12.79 -4.26
CA PRO A 78 -17.00 14.08 -4.22
C PRO A 78 -16.21 15.15 -4.97
N GLN A 79 -16.90 16.07 -5.67
CA GLN A 79 -16.25 17.08 -6.53
C GLN A 79 -15.19 17.90 -5.79
N ASP A 80 -15.45 18.28 -4.55
CA ASP A 80 -14.53 19.06 -3.71
C ASP A 80 -13.28 18.26 -3.26
N GLN A 81 -13.22 16.95 -3.53
CA GLN A 81 -12.08 16.09 -3.23
C GLN A 81 -11.25 15.76 -4.48
N THR A 82 -11.87 15.75 -5.67
CA THR A 82 -11.15 15.43 -6.92
C THR A 82 -10.03 16.40 -7.22
N ASP A 83 -10.23 17.69 -6.91
CA ASP A 83 -9.30 18.79 -7.20
C ASP A 83 -8.11 18.82 -6.22
N LYS A 84 -8.18 18.03 -5.15
CA LYS A 84 -7.10 17.88 -4.15
C LYS A 84 -6.11 16.79 -4.49
N ILE A 85 -6.32 16.06 -5.59
CA ILE A 85 -5.48 14.97 -6.01
C ILE A 85 -4.87 15.29 -7.35
N ASN A 86 -3.55 15.42 -7.36
CA ASN A 86 -2.76 15.61 -8.55
C ASN A 86 -2.33 14.27 -9.12
N THR A 87 -2.39 14.14 -10.45
CA THR A 87 -1.89 12.97 -11.17
C THR A 87 -1.08 13.44 -12.36
N TYR A 88 0.14 13.01 -12.45
CA TYR A 88 1.04 13.32 -13.57
C TYR A 88 2.01 12.16 -13.80
N VAL A 89 2.64 12.16 -14.97
CA VAL A 89 3.66 11.15 -15.29
C VAL A 89 5.01 11.84 -15.39
N GLU A 90 5.96 11.36 -14.59
CA GLU A 90 7.34 11.81 -14.59
C GLU A 90 8.27 10.61 -14.71
N ASN A 91 9.18 10.62 -15.69
CA ASN A 91 10.14 9.53 -15.96
C ASN A 91 9.49 8.14 -16.06
N GLY A 92 8.29 8.04 -16.66
CA GLY A 92 7.55 6.79 -16.79
C GLY A 92 6.85 6.31 -15.52
N VAL A 93 6.80 7.13 -14.47
CA VAL A 93 6.10 6.88 -13.21
C VAL A 93 4.82 7.71 -13.17
N LEU A 94 3.66 7.09 -13.03
CA LEU A 94 2.42 7.77 -12.67
C LEU A 94 2.49 8.13 -11.18
N VAL A 95 2.68 9.41 -10.90
CA VAL A 95 2.67 9.96 -9.54
C VAL A 95 1.26 10.40 -9.20
N ILE A 96 0.78 9.96 -8.04
CA ILE A 96 -0.51 10.32 -7.47
C ILE A 96 -0.24 10.94 -6.11
N GLU A 97 -0.49 12.25 -5.97
CA GLU A 97 -0.18 12.96 -4.74
C GLU A 97 -1.27 13.94 -4.34
N MET A 98 -1.21 14.41 -3.10
CA MET A 98 -2.10 15.46 -2.63
C MET A 98 -1.61 16.81 -3.11
N GLU A 99 -2.55 17.70 -3.43
CA GLU A 99 -2.20 19.12 -3.61
C GLU A 99 -1.72 19.72 -2.28
N ASP A 100 -0.73 20.60 -2.37
CA ASP A 100 -0.10 21.22 -1.20
C ASP A 100 -1.12 21.86 -0.26
N ASN A 101 -0.92 21.65 1.04
CA ASN A 101 -1.77 22.19 2.10
C ASN A 101 -3.25 21.75 2.03
N THR A 102 -3.53 20.63 1.36
CA THR A 102 -4.88 20.05 1.31
C THR A 102 -4.97 18.75 2.09
N PHE A 103 -6.19 18.35 2.45
CA PHE A 103 -6.45 17.04 3.04
C PHE A 103 -7.79 16.49 2.57
N ILE A 104 -7.89 15.17 2.56
CA ILE A 104 -9.11 14.45 2.24
C ILE A 104 -9.80 14.07 3.53
N LYS A 105 -11.05 14.51 3.71
CA LYS A 105 -11.84 14.25 4.92
C LYS A 105 -12.25 12.78 5.06
N ASP A 106 -12.58 12.15 3.94
CA ASP A 106 -13.03 10.76 3.90
C ASP A 106 -12.41 10.01 2.72
N THR A 107 -11.29 9.36 2.98
CA THR A 107 -10.54 8.60 1.99
C THR A 107 -11.30 7.37 1.48
N LYS A 108 -12.30 6.87 2.23
CA LYS A 108 -13.10 5.70 1.82
C LYS A 108 -14.00 5.99 0.62
N ASN A 109 -14.40 7.26 0.46
CA ASN A 109 -15.21 7.71 -0.65
C ASN A 109 -14.40 8.18 -1.87
N VAL A 110 -13.07 8.04 -1.80
CA VAL A 110 -12.16 8.34 -2.92
C VAL A 110 -11.61 7.04 -3.50
N LYS A 111 -11.79 6.85 -4.79
CA LYS A 111 -11.24 5.71 -5.54
C LYS A 111 -10.47 6.24 -6.74
N ILE A 112 -9.24 5.82 -6.87
CA ILE A 112 -8.39 6.16 -8.01
C ILE A 112 -8.24 4.88 -8.85
N ASN A 113 -8.79 4.89 -10.05
CA ASN A 113 -8.70 3.73 -10.94
C ASN A 113 -7.61 3.99 -11.97
N VAL A 114 -6.76 3.01 -12.16
CA VAL A 114 -5.61 3.07 -13.08
C VAL A 114 -5.60 1.83 -13.95
N GLU A 115 -5.48 2.01 -15.26
CA GLU A 115 -5.31 0.95 -16.24
C GLU A 115 -4.10 1.26 -17.12
N SER A 116 -3.25 0.25 -17.38
CA SER A 116 -2.14 0.35 -18.33
C SER A 116 -1.76 -1.02 -18.88
N PRO A 117 -1.09 -1.09 -20.07
CA PRO A 117 -0.68 -2.36 -20.67
C PRO A 117 0.38 -3.12 -19.88
N SER A 118 1.25 -2.42 -19.18
CA SER A 118 2.34 -3.02 -18.42
C SER A 118 2.55 -2.30 -17.10
N LEU A 119 3.07 -3.02 -16.11
CA LEU A 119 3.42 -2.50 -14.81
C LEU A 119 4.69 -3.18 -14.32
N GLU A 120 5.74 -2.41 -14.10
CA GLU A 120 7.07 -2.87 -13.68
C GLU A 120 7.40 -2.41 -12.26
N SER A 121 6.69 -1.38 -11.77
CA SER A 121 6.87 -0.92 -10.39
C SER A 121 5.57 -0.41 -9.78
N VAL A 122 5.35 -0.77 -8.53
CA VAL A 122 4.23 -0.30 -7.69
C VAL A 122 4.78 0.18 -6.36
N SER A 123 4.55 1.44 -6.03
CA SER A 123 5.05 2.00 -4.78
C SER A 123 4.01 2.81 -4.02
N ILE A 124 4.11 2.75 -2.70
CA ILE A 124 3.36 3.61 -1.77
C ILE A 124 4.37 4.41 -0.95
N ALA A 125 4.18 5.72 -0.90
CA ALA A 125 4.90 6.61 0.00
C ALA A 125 3.90 7.32 0.92
N GLY A 126 3.36 6.57 1.91
CA GLY A 126 2.31 7.07 2.80
C GLY A 126 1.46 5.97 3.43
N SER A 127 0.15 6.25 3.58
CA SER A 127 -0.82 5.36 4.24
C SER A 127 -1.95 4.86 3.33
N GLY A 128 -1.96 5.23 2.07
CA GLY A 128 -2.94 4.73 1.10
C GLY A 128 -2.67 3.29 0.68
N ASN A 129 -3.59 2.70 -0.08
CA ASN A 129 -3.45 1.31 -0.52
C ASN A 129 -3.44 1.22 -2.04
N ILE A 130 -2.79 0.18 -2.56
CA ILE A 130 -2.87 -0.18 -3.99
C ILE A 130 -3.38 -1.62 -4.09
N THR A 131 -4.47 -1.81 -4.82
CA THR A 131 -5.02 -3.13 -5.11
C THR A 131 -4.93 -3.43 -6.60
N VAL A 132 -4.15 -4.44 -6.96
CA VAL A 132 -4.11 -4.97 -8.33
C VAL A 132 -5.26 -5.95 -8.49
N GLN A 133 -6.26 -5.57 -9.28
CA GLN A 133 -7.53 -6.29 -9.40
C GLN A 133 -7.50 -7.43 -10.42
N SER A 134 -6.66 -7.31 -11.46
CA SER A 134 -6.44 -8.34 -12.49
C SER A 134 -5.17 -9.16 -12.21
N PRO A 135 -5.00 -10.33 -12.80
CA PRO A 135 -3.69 -10.93 -12.93
C PRO A 135 -2.71 -9.94 -13.55
N LEU A 136 -1.49 -9.89 -13.00
CA LEU A 136 -0.40 -9.05 -13.50
C LEU A 136 0.65 -9.93 -14.17
N ASN A 137 0.91 -9.68 -15.46
CA ASN A 137 1.98 -10.32 -16.20
C ASN A 137 2.91 -9.24 -16.74
N THR A 138 4.17 -9.28 -16.34
CA THR A 138 5.17 -8.30 -16.76
C THR A 138 5.83 -8.64 -18.09
N SER A 139 5.38 -9.69 -18.77
CA SER A 139 5.98 -10.19 -20.04
C SER A 139 7.47 -10.53 -19.89
N GLY A 140 7.82 -11.17 -18.77
CA GLY A 140 9.18 -11.60 -18.48
C GLY A 140 10.11 -10.51 -17.95
N LYS A 141 9.58 -9.31 -17.64
CA LYS A 141 10.35 -8.26 -16.96
C LYS A 141 10.27 -8.42 -15.45
N ASP A 142 11.06 -7.67 -14.74
CA ASP A 142 11.09 -7.62 -13.29
C ASP A 142 9.93 -6.77 -12.74
N LEU A 143 9.52 -7.06 -11.51
CA LEU A 143 8.51 -6.30 -10.79
C LEU A 143 9.06 -5.79 -9.46
N SER A 144 8.99 -4.48 -9.26
CA SER A 144 9.31 -3.85 -7.97
C SER A 144 8.03 -3.51 -7.22
N VAL A 145 7.93 -3.92 -5.95
CA VAL A 145 6.81 -3.61 -5.05
C VAL A 145 7.38 -2.97 -3.79
N SER A 146 7.04 -1.71 -3.51
CA SER A 146 7.63 -0.97 -2.41
C SER A 146 6.59 -0.27 -1.55
N VAL A 147 6.71 -0.40 -0.23
CA VAL A 147 5.88 0.35 0.73
C VAL A 147 6.78 1.14 1.67
N LYS A 148 6.71 2.46 1.59
CA LYS A 148 7.32 3.40 2.53
C LYS A 148 6.22 4.04 3.36
N GLY A 149 6.02 3.54 4.59
CA GLY A 149 4.94 3.99 5.47
C GLY A 149 4.06 2.87 6.00
N SER A 150 2.74 3.05 5.97
CA SER A 150 1.76 2.12 6.58
C SER A 150 0.74 1.55 5.58
N GLY A 151 0.89 1.83 4.31
CA GLY A 151 -0.03 1.38 3.27
C GLY A 151 0.05 -0.12 2.97
N ILE A 152 -0.88 -0.60 2.15
CA ILE A 152 -0.96 -2.02 1.76
C ILE A 152 -0.94 -2.12 0.24
N ILE A 153 -0.07 -2.97 -0.29
CA ILE A 153 -0.12 -3.40 -1.69
C ILE A 153 -0.66 -4.83 -1.72
N LYS A 154 -1.75 -5.03 -2.48
CA LYS A 154 -2.40 -6.33 -2.60
C LYS A 154 -2.59 -6.72 -4.06
N THR A 155 -2.23 -7.96 -4.40
CA THR A 155 -2.42 -8.54 -5.72
C THR A 155 -2.89 -9.98 -5.64
N LYS A 156 -3.69 -10.41 -6.62
CA LYS A 156 -4.20 -11.79 -6.67
C LYS A 156 -3.20 -12.74 -7.31
N LYS A 157 -2.61 -12.33 -8.42
CA LYS A 157 -1.67 -13.16 -9.17
C LYS A 157 -0.63 -12.28 -9.86
N VAL A 158 0.62 -12.72 -9.80
CA VAL A 158 1.77 -12.08 -10.45
C VAL A 158 2.57 -13.12 -11.22
N GLU A 159 2.96 -12.78 -12.44
CA GLU A 159 3.91 -13.51 -13.26
C GLU A 159 4.97 -12.54 -13.76
N CYS A 160 6.24 -12.77 -13.40
CA CYS A 160 7.36 -11.89 -13.71
C CYS A 160 8.68 -12.67 -13.77
N ASN A 161 9.78 -12.05 -14.20
CA ASN A 161 11.09 -12.66 -14.11
C ASN A 161 11.61 -12.63 -12.67
N GLU A 162 11.80 -11.47 -12.11
CA GLU A 162 12.16 -11.30 -10.70
C GLU A 162 11.16 -10.38 -9.99
N ILE A 163 10.85 -10.68 -8.75
CA ILE A 163 10.09 -9.78 -7.89
C ILE A 163 10.95 -9.28 -6.73
N THR A 164 10.97 -7.96 -6.54
CA THR A 164 11.54 -7.33 -5.35
C THR A 164 10.43 -6.71 -4.53
N ALA A 165 10.20 -7.20 -3.31
CA ALA A 165 9.25 -6.64 -2.36
C ALA A 165 10.01 -5.96 -1.22
N SER A 166 9.86 -4.65 -1.06
CA SER A 166 10.53 -3.89 -0.02
C SER A 166 9.54 -3.12 0.85
N ILE A 167 9.70 -3.21 2.17
CA ILE A 167 8.91 -2.46 3.14
C ILE A 167 9.85 -1.64 4.02
N SER A 168 9.57 -0.35 4.13
CA SER A 168 10.21 0.56 5.06
C SER A 168 9.13 1.21 5.93
N GLY A 169 8.89 0.65 7.12
CA GLY A 169 7.81 1.08 8.02
C GLY A 169 6.95 -0.06 8.54
N SER A 170 5.64 0.15 8.57
CA SER A 170 4.65 -0.79 9.12
C SER A 170 3.62 -1.28 8.10
N GLY A 171 3.82 -0.99 6.83
CA GLY A 171 2.92 -1.40 5.75
C GLY A 171 3.00 -2.89 5.40
N ASN A 172 2.17 -3.34 4.47
CA ASN A 172 2.12 -4.75 4.10
C ASN A 172 2.14 -4.93 2.57
N VAL A 173 2.70 -6.06 2.15
CA VAL A 173 2.64 -6.56 0.77
C VAL A 173 2.00 -7.95 0.79
N GLU A 174 0.88 -8.12 0.09
CA GLU A 174 0.14 -9.37 -0.01
C GLU A 174 0.06 -9.82 -1.48
N ILE A 175 0.66 -10.96 -1.80
CA ILE A 175 0.61 -11.57 -3.13
C ILE A 175 -0.06 -12.94 -3.03
N GLY A 176 -1.19 -13.13 -3.71
CA GLY A 176 -1.95 -14.38 -3.70
C GLY A 176 -1.17 -15.50 -4.37
N GLU A 177 -0.94 -15.39 -5.66
CA GLU A 177 -0.16 -16.34 -6.45
C GLU A 177 1.04 -15.63 -7.08
N LEU A 178 2.23 -16.20 -6.94
CA LEU A 178 3.47 -15.71 -7.54
C LEU A 178 4.11 -16.77 -8.42
N GLN A 179 4.38 -16.43 -9.67
CA GLN A 179 5.23 -17.19 -10.56
C GLN A 179 6.40 -16.33 -11.00
N ALA A 180 7.63 -16.73 -10.62
CA ALA A 180 8.84 -15.97 -10.91
C ALA A 180 10.06 -16.86 -11.05
N SER A 181 11.14 -16.32 -11.65
CA SER A 181 12.47 -16.96 -11.62
C SER A 181 13.10 -16.80 -10.23
N SER A 182 13.05 -15.60 -9.67
CA SER A 182 13.59 -15.29 -8.34
C SER A 182 12.71 -14.28 -7.59
N ALA A 183 12.86 -14.26 -6.27
CA ALA A 183 12.20 -13.30 -5.42
C ALA A 183 13.16 -12.75 -4.35
N GLN A 184 13.10 -11.44 -4.13
CA GLN A 184 13.77 -10.76 -3.04
C GLN A 184 12.76 -10.08 -2.15
N VAL A 185 12.90 -10.26 -0.85
CA VAL A 185 12.06 -9.65 0.18
C VAL A 185 12.94 -8.89 1.16
N GLU A 186 12.64 -7.64 1.39
CA GLU A 186 13.32 -6.82 2.40
C GLU A 186 12.29 -6.11 3.28
N VAL A 187 12.34 -6.37 4.58
CA VAL A 187 11.48 -5.71 5.57
C VAL A 187 12.34 -4.94 6.54
N ASN A 188 12.27 -3.62 6.47
CA ASN A 188 12.92 -2.68 7.39
C ASN A 188 11.84 -2.04 8.28
N GLY A 189 11.59 -2.62 9.46
CA GLY A 189 10.57 -2.14 10.38
C GLY A 189 9.67 -3.22 10.94
N SER A 190 8.36 -2.95 10.96
CA SER A 190 7.33 -3.84 11.53
C SER A 190 6.30 -4.33 10.51
N GLY A 191 6.51 -4.06 9.25
CA GLY A 191 5.61 -4.46 8.17
C GLY A 191 5.67 -5.95 7.84
N ASN A 192 4.74 -6.43 7.00
CA ASN A 192 4.66 -7.85 6.67
C ASN A 192 4.62 -8.08 5.16
N VAL A 193 5.27 -9.15 4.71
CA VAL A 193 5.18 -9.65 3.33
C VAL A 193 4.58 -11.05 3.36
N GLU A 194 3.59 -11.28 2.50
CA GLU A 194 2.90 -12.56 2.40
C GLU A 194 2.81 -13.03 0.95
N TYR A 195 3.35 -14.22 0.68
CA TYR A 195 3.19 -14.97 -0.57
C TYR A 195 2.36 -16.23 -0.29
N ASN A 196 1.06 -16.19 -0.64
CA ASN A 196 0.12 -17.26 -0.31
C ASN A 196 0.28 -18.51 -1.18
N GLY A 197 0.78 -18.36 -2.39
CA GLY A 197 1.13 -19.46 -3.28
C GLY A 197 2.25 -19.03 -4.21
N MET A 198 3.43 -19.67 -4.12
CA MET A 198 4.56 -19.30 -4.97
C MET A 198 5.08 -20.49 -5.76
N LYS A 199 5.56 -20.19 -6.98
CA LYS A 199 6.35 -21.06 -7.84
C LYS A 199 7.56 -20.27 -8.31
N ILE A 200 8.68 -20.47 -7.64
CA ILE A 200 9.94 -19.76 -7.91
C ILE A 200 10.95 -20.79 -8.39
N SER A 201 11.48 -20.60 -9.60
CA SER A 201 12.32 -21.61 -10.25
C SER A 201 13.81 -21.56 -9.88
N LYS A 202 14.23 -20.59 -9.06
CA LYS A 202 15.62 -20.48 -8.62
C LYS A 202 15.70 -20.22 -7.12
N LYS A 203 15.59 -18.95 -6.69
CA LYS A 203 15.84 -18.58 -5.30
C LYS A 203 14.82 -17.57 -4.76
N LEU A 204 14.62 -17.66 -3.47
CA LEU A 204 13.99 -16.63 -2.65
C LEU A 204 15.00 -16.16 -1.61
N GLU A 205 15.23 -14.85 -1.56
CA GLU A 205 16.06 -14.19 -0.55
C GLU A 205 15.17 -13.32 0.33
N ALA A 206 15.18 -13.52 1.64
CA ALA A 206 14.39 -12.74 2.59
C ALA A 206 15.27 -12.16 3.68
N THR A 207 15.25 -10.84 3.81
CA THR A 207 15.95 -10.10 4.87
C THR A 207 14.92 -9.36 5.72
N ILE A 208 14.93 -9.59 7.02
CA ILE A 208 14.06 -8.93 7.99
C ILE A 208 14.93 -8.17 8.98
N ASN A 209 14.85 -6.84 8.93
CA ASN A 209 15.53 -5.94 9.85
C ASN A 209 14.46 -5.27 10.73
N GLY A 210 14.25 -5.80 11.94
CA GLY A 210 13.25 -5.26 12.86
C GLY A 210 12.31 -6.32 13.43
N SER A 211 11.01 -6.01 13.48
CA SER A 211 9.98 -6.86 14.07
C SER A 211 8.91 -7.33 13.07
N GLY A 212 9.11 -7.06 11.80
CA GLY A 212 8.20 -7.48 10.74
C GLY A 212 8.18 -8.97 10.50
N ASN A 213 7.21 -9.45 9.72
CA ASN A 213 7.09 -10.87 9.43
C ASN A 213 7.02 -11.14 7.93
N VAL A 214 7.55 -12.29 7.53
CA VAL A 214 7.44 -12.80 6.17
C VAL A 214 6.79 -14.17 6.19
N ALA A 215 5.71 -14.34 5.43
CA ALA A 215 5.03 -15.62 5.25
C ALA A 215 5.18 -16.09 3.79
N ILE A 216 5.69 -17.31 3.59
CA ILE A 216 5.94 -17.88 2.27
C ILE A 216 5.35 -19.27 2.15
N ASN A 217 4.57 -19.51 1.08
CA ASN A 217 4.00 -20.83 0.85
C ASN A 217 4.14 -21.22 -0.62
N GLY A 218 4.65 -22.44 -0.89
CA GLY A 218 4.75 -22.97 -2.25
C GLY A 218 6.08 -23.64 -2.57
N LYS A 219 6.56 -23.49 -3.82
CA LYS A 219 7.76 -24.15 -4.30
C LYS A 219 8.85 -23.16 -4.68
N VAL A 220 10.09 -23.52 -4.32
CA VAL A 220 11.29 -22.73 -4.69
C VAL A 220 12.52 -23.63 -4.57
N ASP A 221 13.51 -23.49 -5.44
CA ASP A 221 14.71 -24.35 -5.36
C ASP A 221 15.55 -24.03 -4.11
N VAL A 222 15.76 -22.74 -3.83
CA VAL A 222 16.61 -22.28 -2.72
C VAL A 222 15.95 -21.16 -1.93
N VAL A 223 15.98 -21.27 -0.61
CA VAL A 223 15.51 -20.21 0.33
C VAL A 223 16.69 -19.73 1.17
N ASN A 224 16.99 -18.44 1.08
CA ASN A 224 17.96 -17.76 1.94
C ASN A 224 17.23 -16.76 2.83
N VAL A 225 17.40 -16.90 4.14
CA VAL A 225 16.72 -16.05 5.13
C VAL A 225 17.75 -15.43 6.07
N GLU A 226 17.66 -14.13 6.26
CA GLU A 226 18.36 -13.43 7.32
C GLU A 226 17.39 -12.62 8.17
N VAL A 227 17.37 -12.88 9.48
CA VAL A 227 16.58 -12.13 10.45
C VAL A 227 17.52 -11.40 11.39
N ARG A 228 17.42 -10.06 11.39
CA ARG A 228 18.13 -9.17 12.30
C ARG A 228 17.11 -8.45 13.18
N GLY A 229 16.88 -8.94 14.38
CA GLY A 229 15.90 -8.38 15.32
C GLY A 229 14.95 -9.41 15.89
N SER A 230 13.65 -9.07 15.97
CA SER A 230 12.60 -9.91 16.56
C SER A 230 11.54 -10.36 15.55
N GLY A 231 11.76 -10.07 14.28
CA GLY A 231 10.86 -10.47 13.19
C GLY A 231 10.88 -11.97 12.92
N ASN A 232 9.88 -12.47 12.21
CA ASN A 232 9.74 -13.90 11.97
C ASN A 232 9.56 -14.21 10.48
N LEU A 233 10.09 -15.36 10.06
CA LEU A 233 9.71 -15.97 8.79
C LEU A 233 9.01 -17.29 9.04
N THR A 234 7.86 -17.48 8.40
CA THR A 234 7.05 -18.70 8.53
C THR A 234 6.59 -19.19 7.16
N GLY A 235 6.35 -20.50 7.04
CA GLY A 235 5.74 -21.01 5.82
C GLY A 235 5.77 -22.50 5.63
N LYS A 236 5.12 -22.91 4.52
CA LYS A 236 5.20 -24.29 4.01
C LYS A 236 5.82 -24.24 2.63
N VAL A 237 7.02 -24.80 2.48
CA VAL A 237 7.79 -24.74 1.24
C VAL A 237 8.32 -26.13 0.84
N ASP A 238 8.28 -26.40 -0.46
CA ASP A 238 8.99 -27.53 -1.04
C ASP A 238 10.26 -26.94 -1.71
N CYS A 239 11.45 -27.31 -1.22
CA CYS A 239 12.71 -26.76 -1.72
C CYS A 239 13.89 -27.69 -1.54
N ASP A 240 14.95 -27.45 -2.33
CA ASP A 240 16.18 -28.23 -2.22
C ASP A 240 17.04 -27.79 -1.03
N ASN A 241 17.16 -26.49 -0.80
CA ASN A 241 18.01 -25.97 0.26
C ASN A 241 17.40 -24.79 0.99
N VAL A 242 17.56 -24.76 2.31
CA VAL A 242 17.27 -23.61 3.17
C VAL A 242 18.54 -23.15 3.86
N THR A 243 18.90 -21.89 3.75
CA THR A 243 19.90 -21.24 4.60
C THR A 243 19.21 -20.20 5.47
N ALA A 244 19.26 -20.38 6.79
CA ALA A 244 18.63 -19.46 7.73
C ALA A 244 19.65 -18.92 8.74
N THR A 245 19.78 -17.62 8.77
CA THR A 245 20.63 -16.88 9.72
C THR A 245 19.77 -15.97 10.60
N ILE A 246 19.87 -16.14 11.91
CA ILE A 246 19.19 -15.28 12.88
C ILE A 246 20.23 -14.54 13.73
N LYS A 247 20.08 -13.22 13.79
CA LYS A 247 20.84 -12.32 14.68
C LYS A 247 19.84 -11.57 15.54
N GLY A 248 19.42 -12.15 16.67
CA GLY A 248 18.40 -11.57 17.54
C GLY A 248 17.49 -12.58 18.21
N SER A 249 16.21 -12.21 18.37
CA SER A 249 15.19 -13.00 19.08
C SER A 249 14.06 -13.51 18.16
N GLY A 250 14.16 -13.25 16.88
CA GLY A 250 13.16 -13.68 15.89
C GLY A 250 13.22 -15.18 15.60
N ASP A 251 12.18 -15.70 14.97
CA ASP A 251 12.06 -17.12 14.64
C ASP A 251 11.97 -17.34 13.12
N VAL A 252 12.55 -18.45 12.66
CA VAL A 252 12.30 -19.01 11.32
C VAL A 252 11.61 -20.37 11.50
N LYS A 253 10.37 -20.49 10.98
CA LYS A 253 9.57 -21.73 11.07
C LYS A 253 9.14 -22.16 9.68
N LEU A 254 9.77 -23.17 9.13
CA LEU A 254 9.44 -23.73 7.82
C LEU A 254 9.03 -25.21 7.96
N SER A 255 8.11 -25.62 7.09
CA SER A 255 7.66 -27.00 6.96
C SER A 255 7.50 -27.36 5.48
N GLY A 256 7.42 -28.63 5.14
CA GLY A 256 7.25 -29.12 3.78
C GLY A 256 8.36 -30.07 3.35
N ASP A 257 8.51 -30.31 2.05
CA ASP A 257 9.58 -31.16 1.51
C ASP A 257 10.88 -30.36 1.35
N ILE A 258 11.71 -30.35 2.42
CA ILE A 258 12.98 -29.61 2.47
C ILE A 258 14.12 -30.62 2.51
N LYS A 259 14.91 -30.71 1.41
CA LYS A 259 15.95 -31.73 1.27
C LYS A 259 17.19 -31.48 2.13
N ALA A 260 17.59 -30.22 2.28
CA ALA A 260 18.75 -29.85 3.09
C ALA A 260 18.57 -28.47 3.73
N HIS A 261 19.21 -28.26 4.88
CA HIS A 261 19.20 -26.94 5.51
C HIS A 261 20.49 -26.64 6.29
N TYR A 262 20.86 -25.36 6.30
CA TYR A 262 21.93 -24.78 7.11
C TYR A 262 21.37 -23.66 7.97
N THR A 263 21.69 -23.71 9.27
CA THR A 263 21.15 -22.72 10.21
C THR A 263 22.24 -22.14 11.10
N THR A 264 22.20 -20.82 11.27
CA THR A 264 23.08 -20.09 12.19
C THR A 264 22.23 -19.18 13.06
N VAL A 265 22.36 -19.30 14.38
CA VAL A 265 21.60 -18.48 15.33
C VAL A 265 22.57 -17.79 16.29
N THR A 266 22.47 -16.47 16.34
CA THR A 266 23.17 -15.62 17.31
C THR A 266 22.11 -14.82 18.08
N GLY A 267 21.83 -15.21 19.33
CA GLY A 267 20.79 -14.61 20.16
C GLY A 267 19.82 -15.64 20.71
N SER A 268 18.59 -15.21 21.01
CA SER A 268 17.55 -16.06 21.63
C SER A 268 16.53 -16.63 20.63
N GLY A 269 16.70 -16.33 19.36
CA GLY A 269 15.81 -16.82 18.29
C GLY A 269 15.93 -18.31 18.04
N ARG A 270 15.01 -18.85 17.23
CA ARG A 270 14.97 -20.28 16.93
C ARG A 270 14.67 -20.54 15.44
N VAL A 271 15.38 -21.50 14.87
CA VAL A 271 15.04 -22.10 13.57
C VAL A 271 14.36 -23.44 13.81
N THR A 272 13.19 -23.65 13.22
CA THR A 272 12.43 -24.90 13.25
C THR A 272 12.10 -25.29 11.80
N ILE A 273 12.59 -26.44 11.37
CA ILE A 273 12.34 -27.03 10.05
C ILE A 273 11.72 -28.41 10.27
N LYS A 274 10.55 -28.68 9.64
CA LYS A 274 9.77 -29.92 9.82
C LYS A 274 9.36 -30.49 8.47
#